data_9a4deab6b6f67017b5add467f9b194b4
#
_entry.id   9a4deab6b6f67017b5add467f9b194b4
#
_cell.length_a   1.000
_cell.length_b   1.000
_cell.length_c   1.000
_cell.angle_alpha   90.00
_cell.angle_beta   90.00
_cell.angle_gamma   90.00
#
_symmetry.space_group_name_H-M   'P 1'
#
loop_
_entity.id
_entity.type
_entity.pdbx_description
1 polymer ?
#
loop_
_entity_poly.entity_id
_entity_poly.type
_entity_poly.pdbx_seq_one_letter_code
_entity_poly.pdbx_strand_id
1 'polypeptide(L)'
;NKRMADLVHPAHPLMGAVIDMTLEARLPALKQGSVLVDPTDMGAEPHLLLMVDHEVREGTGNAERTISRELQFLRITPNGEATFAGWAPHLDLRPATDAETEQVKPLLDAAWLDQGLEQRALEWAGGQLVPKPLSAVRDRRLRHIDRVSQAVHERLTREINFLSHRAIALQEEVRAGKQPRVQPDNLIRRAEELTARRSARLQELEAQRHIVPATPRIVGGALVV
;
A
#
# COMPACT_ATOMS: atom_id res chain seq x y z
N ASN A 1 39.95 -13.68 -5.65
CA ASN A 1 39.03 -12.53 -5.61
C ASN A 1 37.59 -13.04 -5.63
N LYS A 2 36.99 -13.22 -4.46
CA LYS A 2 35.54 -13.41 -4.37
C LYS A 2 34.90 -12.05 -4.73
N ARG A 3 34.30 -11.94 -5.91
CA ARG A 3 33.47 -10.80 -6.25
C ARG A 3 32.32 -10.79 -5.23
N MET A 4 32.23 -9.71 -4.44
CA MET A 4 31.07 -9.47 -3.62
C MET A 4 29.89 -9.27 -4.57
N ALA A 5 28.91 -10.14 -4.48
CA ALA A 5 27.65 -10.00 -5.19
C ALA A 5 26.64 -9.34 -4.25
N ASP A 6 26.05 -8.24 -4.67
CA ASP A 6 24.96 -7.64 -3.90
C ASP A 6 23.68 -8.43 -4.12
N LEU A 7 22.97 -8.73 -3.02
CA LEU A 7 21.66 -9.37 -3.08
C LEU A 7 20.61 -8.33 -3.48
N VAL A 8 20.05 -8.48 -4.68
CA VAL A 8 18.94 -7.66 -5.13
C VAL A 8 17.64 -8.25 -4.55
N HIS A 9 17.05 -7.55 -3.60
CA HIS A 9 15.76 -7.90 -2.98
C HIS A 9 14.69 -6.84 -3.33
N PRO A 10 13.39 -7.09 -3.11
CA PRO A 10 12.32 -6.16 -3.53
C PRO A 10 12.45 -4.71 -3.01
N ALA A 11 13.12 -4.50 -1.87
CA ALA A 11 13.39 -3.16 -1.34
C ALA A 11 14.75 -2.59 -1.76
N HIS A 12 15.48 -3.26 -2.67
CA HIS A 12 16.77 -2.74 -3.15
C HIS A 12 16.55 -1.54 -4.07
N PRO A 13 17.34 -0.45 -3.97
CA PRO A 13 17.16 0.76 -4.80
C PRO A 13 17.17 0.48 -6.32
N LEU A 14 18.01 -0.48 -6.78
CA LEU A 14 18.03 -0.90 -8.17
C LEU A 14 16.69 -1.47 -8.63
N MET A 15 16.01 -2.25 -7.78
CA MET A 15 14.69 -2.80 -8.11
C MET A 15 13.66 -1.67 -8.28
N GLY A 16 13.67 -0.67 -7.38
CA GLY A 16 12.84 0.52 -7.50
C GLY A 16 13.06 1.24 -8.83
N ALA A 17 14.32 1.51 -9.17
CA ALA A 17 14.67 2.19 -10.42
C ALA A 17 14.23 1.41 -11.68
N VAL A 18 14.37 0.08 -11.68
CA VAL A 18 13.91 -0.77 -12.81
C VAL A 18 12.38 -0.74 -12.93
N ILE A 19 11.66 -0.78 -11.80
CA ILE A 19 10.19 -0.68 -11.78
C ILE A 19 9.77 0.69 -12.34
N ASP A 20 10.36 1.78 -11.86
CA ASP A 20 10.02 3.14 -12.30
C ASP A 20 10.26 3.32 -13.80
N MET A 21 11.42 2.90 -14.32
CA MET A 21 11.73 2.94 -15.75
C MET A 21 10.75 2.10 -16.57
N THR A 22 10.35 0.93 -16.07
CA THR A 22 9.40 0.05 -16.75
C THR A 22 8.01 0.69 -16.79
N LEU A 23 7.57 1.27 -15.68
CA LEU A 23 6.29 1.99 -15.62
C LEU A 23 6.27 3.18 -16.54
N GLU A 24 7.32 4.00 -16.52
CA GLU A 24 7.44 5.17 -17.41
C GLU A 24 7.34 4.76 -18.89
N ALA A 25 8.03 3.70 -19.28
CA ALA A 25 8.06 3.23 -20.67
C ALA A 25 6.77 2.52 -21.12
N ARG A 26 6.05 1.83 -20.22
CA ARG A 26 4.94 0.94 -20.57
C ARG A 26 3.55 1.41 -20.13
N LEU A 27 3.45 2.27 -19.12
CA LEU A 27 2.17 2.77 -18.62
C LEU A 27 1.29 3.45 -19.70
N PRO A 28 1.85 4.23 -20.66
CA PRO A 28 1.06 4.79 -21.75
C PRO A 28 0.37 3.73 -22.62
N ALA A 29 1.02 2.58 -22.84
CA ALA A 29 0.44 1.49 -23.62
C ALA A 29 -0.76 0.83 -22.94
N LEU A 30 -0.75 0.73 -21.61
CA LEU A 30 -1.89 0.17 -20.85
C LEU A 30 -3.17 1.00 -21.01
N LYS A 31 -3.04 2.31 -21.24
CA LYS A 31 -4.18 3.21 -21.44
C LYS A 31 -4.85 3.07 -22.81
N GLN A 32 -4.15 2.47 -23.77
CA GLN A 32 -4.68 2.29 -25.12
C GLN A 32 -5.63 1.07 -25.20
N GLY A 33 -5.60 0.21 -24.18
CA GLY A 33 -6.30 -1.06 -24.22
C GLY A 33 -5.64 -2.08 -25.16
N SER A 34 -6.21 -3.26 -25.22
CA SER A 34 -5.74 -4.33 -26.10
C SER A 34 -6.88 -5.31 -26.42
N VAL A 35 -6.69 -6.11 -27.45
CA VAL A 35 -7.52 -7.28 -27.74
C VAL A 35 -6.73 -8.53 -27.40
N LEU A 36 -7.29 -9.36 -26.55
CA LEU A 36 -6.72 -10.64 -26.14
C LEU A 36 -7.61 -11.80 -26.59
N VAL A 37 -7.01 -12.94 -26.82
CA VAL A 37 -7.71 -14.17 -27.22
C VAL A 37 -7.48 -15.21 -26.14
N ASP A 38 -8.57 -15.88 -25.73
CA ASP A 38 -8.49 -17.06 -24.89
C ASP A 38 -8.26 -18.30 -25.76
N PRO A 39 -7.07 -18.90 -25.78
CA PRO A 39 -6.79 -20.07 -26.62
C PRO A 39 -7.48 -21.35 -26.12
N THR A 40 -8.00 -21.31 -24.89
CA THR A 40 -8.63 -22.49 -24.25
C THR A 40 -10.16 -22.53 -24.43
N ASP A 41 -10.78 -21.38 -24.73
CA ASP A 41 -12.22 -21.24 -24.89
C ASP A 41 -12.58 -20.40 -26.12
N MET A 42 -12.33 -20.95 -27.28
CA MET A 42 -12.54 -20.32 -28.62
C MET A 42 -14.01 -19.99 -28.95
N GLY A 43 -14.94 -20.25 -28.05
CA GLY A 43 -16.36 -19.95 -28.24
C GLY A 43 -16.96 -19.16 -27.10
N ALA A 44 -16.14 -18.65 -26.19
CA ALA A 44 -16.59 -17.86 -25.09
C ALA A 44 -17.26 -16.56 -25.54
N GLU A 45 -18.22 -16.09 -24.75
CA GLU A 45 -18.81 -14.79 -24.97
C GLU A 45 -17.74 -13.70 -24.75
N PRO A 46 -17.57 -12.74 -25.68
CA PRO A 46 -16.63 -11.64 -25.52
C PRO A 46 -16.88 -10.90 -24.22
N HIS A 47 -15.80 -10.54 -23.52
CA HIS A 47 -15.89 -9.85 -22.26
C HIS A 47 -14.78 -8.81 -22.08
N LEU A 48 -15.02 -7.82 -21.23
CA LEU A 48 -14.02 -6.83 -20.88
C LEU A 48 -13.23 -7.31 -19.65
N LEU A 49 -11.92 -7.34 -19.77
CA LEU A 49 -11.00 -7.58 -18.66
C LEU A 49 -10.41 -6.24 -18.22
N LEU A 50 -10.79 -5.76 -17.04
CA LEU A 50 -10.31 -4.51 -16.48
C LEU A 50 -9.28 -4.76 -15.39
N MET A 51 -8.23 -3.94 -15.40
CA MET A 51 -7.19 -3.94 -14.38
C MET A 51 -7.50 -2.81 -13.38
N VAL A 52 -7.79 -3.19 -12.13
CA VAL A 52 -8.17 -2.29 -11.05
C VAL A 52 -7.04 -2.19 -10.04
N ASP A 53 -6.56 -0.98 -9.84
CA ASP A 53 -5.57 -0.63 -8.82
C ASP A 53 -6.29 -0.05 -7.60
N HIS A 54 -6.05 -0.59 -6.43
CA HIS A 54 -6.53 -0.01 -5.20
C HIS A 54 -5.43 0.04 -4.13
N GLU A 55 -5.50 1.06 -3.31
CA GLU A 55 -4.53 1.34 -2.25
C GLU A 55 -5.23 1.40 -0.90
N VAL A 56 -4.52 0.98 0.13
CA VAL A 56 -4.87 1.23 1.53
C VAL A 56 -3.87 2.23 2.07
N ARG A 57 -4.36 3.29 2.68
CA ARG A 57 -3.56 4.39 3.22
C ARG A 57 -3.71 4.49 4.72
N GLU A 58 -2.67 4.98 5.37
CA GLU A 58 -2.68 5.31 6.79
C GLU A 58 -2.24 6.74 7.03
N GLY A 59 -2.64 7.30 8.18
CA GLY A 59 -2.33 8.69 8.55
C GLY A 59 -3.39 9.67 8.12
N THR A 60 -3.10 10.95 8.35
CA THR A 60 -4.01 12.06 8.03
C THR A 60 -3.23 13.22 7.43
N GLY A 61 -3.84 13.92 6.47
CA GLY A 61 -3.24 15.09 5.84
C GLY A 61 -1.87 14.80 5.21
N ASN A 62 -0.88 15.64 5.49
CA ASN A 62 0.47 15.50 4.93
C ASN A 62 1.24 14.26 5.41
N ALA A 63 0.76 13.58 6.44
CA ALA A 63 1.35 12.32 6.95
C ALA A 63 0.68 11.08 6.34
N GLU A 64 -0.26 11.24 5.43
CA GLU A 64 -0.92 10.14 4.73
C GLU A 64 0.07 9.41 3.83
N ARG A 65 0.09 8.08 3.93
CA ARG A 65 0.96 7.23 3.10
C ARG A 65 0.28 5.92 2.73
N THR A 66 0.61 5.39 1.57
CA THR A 66 0.16 4.07 1.11
C THR A 66 0.89 2.98 1.89
N ILE A 67 0.14 2.06 2.50
CA ILE A 67 0.65 0.90 3.25
C ILE A 67 0.37 -0.44 2.57
N SER A 68 -0.54 -0.45 1.61
CA SER A 68 -0.80 -1.59 0.73
C SER A 68 -1.30 -1.09 -0.61
N ARG A 69 -0.88 -1.76 -1.66
CA ARG A 69 -1.37 -1.54 -3.02
C ARG A 69 -1.56 -2.89 -3.67
N GLU A 70 -2.73 -3.10 -4.25
CA GLU A 70 -3.08 -4.33 -4.93
C GLU A 70 -3.62 -4.04 -6.32
N LEU A 71 -3.21 -4.88 -7.25
CA LEU A 71 -3.69 -4.90 -8.62
C LEU A 71 -4.58 -6.13 -8.77
N GLN A 72 -5.82 -5.93 -9.17
CA GLN A 72 -6.79 -6.99 -9.32
C GLN A 72 -7.48 -6.90 -10.68
N PHE A 73 -7.99 -8.03 -11.16
CA PHE A 73 -8.61 -8.11 -12.46
C PHE A 73 -10.10 -8.38 -12.33
N LEU A 74 -10.86 -7.64 -13.10
CA LEU A 74 -12.31 -7.68 -13.14
C LEU A 74 -12.76 -8.09 -14.54
N ARG A 75 -13.60 -9.11 -14.62
CA ARG A 75 -14.30 -9.50 -15.84
C ARG A 75 -15.68 -8.84 -15.87
N ILE A 76 -16.02 -8.20 -16.99
CA ILE A 76 -17.37 -7.69 -17.24
C ILE A 76 -17.88 -8.29 -18.55
N THR A 77 -19.02 -8.93 -18.48
CA THR A 77 -19.72 -9.51 -19.63
C THR A 77 -20.62 -8.46 -20.31
N PRO A 78 -21.07 -8.70 -21.57
CA PRO A 78 -21.95 -7.79 -22.28
C PRO A 78 -23.27 -7.49 -21.55
N ASN A 79 -23.76 -8.41 -20.73
CA ASN A 79 -24.95 -8.20 -19.90
C ASN A 79 -24.69 -7.31 -18.67
N GLY A 80 -23.44 -6.87 -18.48
CA GLY A 80 -23.03 -6.00 -17.38
C GLY A 80 -22.72 -6.71 -16.07
N GLU A 81 -22.65 -8.04 -16.07
CA GLU A 81 -22.24 -8.81 -14.90
C GLU A 81 -20.74 -8.63 -14.64
N ALA A 82 -20.39 -8.23 -13.41
CA ALA A 82 -19.02 -8.03 -12.99
C ALA A 82 -18.58 -9.15 -12.03
N THR A 83 -17.41 -9.74 -12.28
CA THR A 83 -16.85 -10.82 -11.45
C THR A 83 -15.35 -10.68 -11.30
N PHE A 84 -14.79 -11.22 -10.21
CA PHE A 84 -13.34 -11.30 -10.02
C PHE A 84 -12.73 -12.28 -11.01
N ALA A 85 -11.80 -11.82 -11.85
CA ALA A 85 -11.20 -12.61 -12.91
C ALA A 85 -9.96 -13.43 -12.46
N GLY A 86 -9.62 -13.40 -11.19
CA GLY A 86 -8.39 -14.04 -10.68
C GLY A 86 -7.22 -13.06 -10.52
N TRP A 87 -6.07 -13.61 -10.13
CA TRP A 87 -4.89 -12.79 -9.79
C TRP A 87 -4.06 -12.35 -11.01
N ALA A 88 -4.02 -13.14 -12.05
CA ALA A 88 -3.23 -12.83 -13.24
C ALA A 88 -3.83 -13.48 -14.50
N PRO A 89 -5.12 -13.28 -14.82
CA PRO A 89 -5.80 -13.97 -15.91
C PRO A 89 -5.18 -13.70 -17.28
N HIS A 90 -4.52 -12.56 -17.45
CA HIS A 90 -3.84 -12.17 -18.68
C HIS A 90 -2.66 -13.09 -19.04
N LEU A 91 -2.15 -13.91 -18.12
CA LEU A 91 -1.08 -14.87 -18.42
C LEU A 91 -1.56 -16.08 -19.21
N ASP A 92 -2.85 -16.39 -19.15
CA ASP A 92 -3.47 -17.48 -19.88
C ASP A 92 -4.00 -17.03 -21.27
N LEU A 93 -3.96 -15.72 -21.52
CA LEU A 93 -4.42 -15.09 -22.74
C LEU A 93 -3.24 -14.77 -23.67
N ARG A 94 -3.49 -14.71 -24.97
CA ARG A 94 -2.52 -14.23 -25.95
C ARG A 94 -3.00 -12.94 -26.62
N PRO A 95 -2.09 -12.08 -27.11
CA PRO A 95 -2.48 -10.97 -27.97
C PRO A 95 -3.19 -11.47 -29.22
N ALA A 96 -4.22 -10.75 -29.66
CA ALA A 96 -4.82 -10.95 -30.96
C ALA A 96 -3.83 -10.59 -32.07
N THR A 97 -3.84 -11.34 -33.15
CA THR A 97 -3.15 -10.97 -34.38
C THR A 97 -3.88 -9.85 -35.10
N ASP A 98 -3.21 -9.18 -36.05
CA ASP A 98 -3.82 -8.10 -36.84
C ASP A 98 -5.09 -8.55 -37.55
N ALA A 99 -5.10 -9.78 -38.08
CA ALA A 99 -6.28 -10.37 -38.75
C ALA A 99 -7.45 -10.63 -37.78
N GLU A 100 -7.16 -11.12 -36.56
CA GLU A 100 -8.16 -11.31 -35.51
C GLU A 100 -8.69 -9.96 -35.03
N THR A 101 -7.81 -8.97 -34.85
CA THR A 101 -8.21 -7.61 -34.44
C THR A 101 -9.17 -6.98 -35.45
N GLU A 102 -8.91 -7.15 -36.74
CA GLU A 102 -9.83 -6.68 -37.79
C GLU A 102 -11.21 -7.38 -37.72
N GLN A 103 -11.23 -8.68 -37.41
CA GLN A 103 -12.50 -9.44 -37.29
C GLN A 103 -13.33 -8.99 -36.09
N VAL A 104 -12.69 -8.56 -35.00
CA VAL A 104 -13.40 -8.13 -33.77
C VAL A 104 -13.67 -6.61 -33.71
N LYS A 105 -13.25 -5.84 -34.72
CA LYS A 105 -13.59 -4.41 -34.81
C LYS A 105 -15.05 -4.08 -34.54
N PRO A 106 -16.04 -4.80 -35.08
CA PRO A 106 -17.43 -4.53 -34.79
C PRO A 106 -17.81 -4.69 -33.32
N LEU A 107 -17.05 -5.49 -32.56
CA LEU A 107 -17.26 -5.66 -31.11
C LEU A 107 -16.71 -4.47 -30.32
N LEU A 108 -15.68 -3.78 -30.85
CA LEU A 108 -15.14 -2.57 -30.22
C LEU A 108 -16.11 -1.38 -30.29
N ASP A 109 -16.97 -1.38 -31.32
CA ASP A 109 -18.04 -0.38 -31.52
C ASP A 109 -19.37 -0.81 -30.89
N ALA A 110 -19.38 -1.91 -30.15
CA ALA A 110 -20.61 -2.46 -29.58
C ALA A 110 -21.14 -1.56 -28.45
N ALA A 111 -22.43 -1.25 -28.50
CA ALA A 111 -23.10 -0.32 -27.60
C ALA A 111 -22.95 -0.68 -26.09
N TRP A 112 -22.69 -1.93 -25.76
CA TRP A 112 -22.50 -2.34 -24.38
C TRP A 112 -21.18 -1.80 -23.78
N LEU A 113 -20.15 -1.53 -24.61
CA LEU A 113 -18.88 -0.93 -24.16
C LEU A 113 -19.03 0.53 -23.72
N ASP A 114 -20.01 1.25 -24.26
CA ASP A 114 -20.27 2.66 -23.96
C ASP A 114 -21.21 2.89 -22.75
N GLN A 115 -21.70 1.82 -22.13
CA GLN A 115 -22.75 1.88 -21.10
C GLN A 115 -22.27 2.17 -19.67
N GLY A 116 -21.23 2.96 -19.48
CA GLY A 116 -20.73 3.32 -18.15
C GLY A 116 -20.11 2.14 -17.40
N LEU A 117 -19.47 1.22 -18.13
CA LEU A 117 -18.84 0.02 -17.58
C LEU A 117 -17.74 0.33 -16.57
N GLU A 118 -17.00 1.41 -16.79
CA GLU A 118 -15.97 1.85 -15.83
C GLU A 118 -16.58 2.18 -14.47
N GLN A 119 -17.68 2.90 -14.44
CA GLN A 119 -18.35 3.24 -13.19
C GLN A 119 -18.88 2.00 -12.48
N ARG A 120 -19.52 1.08 -13.21
CA ARG A 120 -19.98 -0.21 -12.67
C ARG A 120 -18.82 -1.04 -12.13
N ALA A 121 -17.70 -1.08 -12.86
CA ALA A 121 -16.49 -1.75 -12.42
C ALA A 121 -15.97 -1.19 -11.10
N LEU A 122 -15.90 0.13 -10.98
CA LEU A 122 -15.43 0.81 -9.78
C LEU A 122 -16.39 0.62 -8.59
N GLU A 123 -17.70 0.70 -8.82
CA GLU A 123 -18.72 0.43 -7.80
C GLU A 123 -18.63 -1.03 -7.30
N TRP A 124 -18.52 -1.99 -8.22
CA TRP A 124 -18.36 -3.39 -7.87
C TRP A 124 -17.04 -3.65 -7.15
N ALA A 125 -15.93 -3.08 -7.63
CA ALA A 125 -14.62 -3.18 -6.98
C ALA A 125 -14.65 -2.63 -5.56
N GLY A 126 -15.24 -1.46 -5.37
CA GLY A 126 -15.41 -0.84 -4.04
C GLY A 126 -16.21 -1.71 -3.08
N GLY A 127 -17.25 -2.37 -3.56
CA GLY A 127 -18.14 -3.21 -2.74
C GLY A 127 -17.63 -4.64 -2.51
N GLN A 128 -16.90 -5.23 -3.44
CA GLN A 128 -16.56 -6.66 -3.42
C GLN A 128 -15.06 -6.94 -3.32
N LEU A 129 -14.21 -6.17 -4.02
CA LEU A 129 -12.77 -6.42 -4.04
C LEU A 129 -12.03 -5.77 -2.86
N VAL A 130 -12.36 -4.53 -2.52
CA VAL A 130 -11.65 -3.75 -1.51
C VAL A 130 -11.85 -4.24 -0.07
N PRO A 131 -13.04 -4.67 0.38
CA PRO A 131 -13.29 -4.92 1.81
C PRO A 131 -12.40 -6.01 2.43
N LYS A 132 -12.15 -7.12 1.73
CA LYS A 132 -11.35 -8.23 2.26
C LYS A 132 -9.87 -7.86 2.44
N PRO A 133 -9.16 -7.37 1.40
CA PRO A 133 -7.79 -6.89 1.56
C PRO A 133 -7.67 -5.78 2.61
N LEU A 134 -8.61 -4.82 2.61
CA LEU A 134 -8.64 -3.74 3.58
C LEU A 134 -8.67 -4.27 5.02
N SER A 135 -9.57 -5.20 5.35
CA SER A 135 -9.68 -5.75 6.71
C SER A 135 -8.38 -6.44 7.13
N ALA A 136 -7.81 -7.27 6.26
CA ALA A 136 -6.57 -7.99 6.54
C ALA A 136 -5.37 -7.04 6.78
N VAL A 137 -5.24 -6.01 5.94
CA VAL A 137 -4.19 -4.99 6.07
C VAL A 137 -4.38 -4.19 7.35
N ARG A 138 -5.62 -3.74 7.62
CA ARG A 138 -5.99 -2.97 8.80
C ARG A 138 -5.68 -3.73 10.09
N ASP A 139 -6.12 -4.98 10.20
CA ASP A 139 -5.90 -5.79 11.40
C ASP A 139 -4.42 -6.04 11.67
N ARG A 140 -3.66 -6.36 10.61
CA ARG A 140 -2.21 -6.53 10.73
C ARG A 140 -1.52 -5.25 11.17
N ARG A 141 -1.93 -4.12 10.59
CA ARG A 141 -1.33 -2.81 10.88
C ARG A 141 -1.65 -2.32 12.28
N LEU A 142 -2.90 -2.45 12.72
CA LEU A 142 -3.31 -2.09 14.09
C LEU A 142 -2.54 -2.90 15.14
N ARG A 143 -2.43 -4.22 14.97
CA ARG A 143 -1.62 -5.06 15.88
C ARG A 143 -0.14 -4.64 15.89
N HIS A 144 0.39 -4.19 14.77
CA HIS A 144 1.77 -3.68 14.72
C HIS A 144 1.89 -2.35 15.50
N ILE A 145 0.97 -1.42 15.29
CA ILE A 145 0.94 -0.12 15.98
C ILE A 145 0.82 -0.34 17.49
N ASP A 146 -0.06 -1.23 17.95
CA ASP A 146 -0.23 -1.55 19.38
C ASP A 146 1.07 -2.04 20.01
N ARG A 147 1.76 -2.99 19.37
CA ARG A 147 3.04 -3.50 19.87
C ARG A 147 4.12 -2.42 19.93
N VAL A 148 4.20 -1.59 18.90
CA VAL A 148 5.18 -0.48 18.85
C VAL A 148 4.86 0.57 19.91
N SER A 149 3.58 0.93 20.06
CA SER A 149 3.13 1.91 21.06
C SER A 149 3.45 1.44 22.47
N GLN A 150 3.17 0.18 22.79
CA GLN A 150 3.50 -0.41 24.07
C GLN A 150 5.02 -0.39 24.32
N ALA A 151 5.82 -0.84 23.36
CA ALA A 151 7.27 -0.88 23.49
C ALA A 151 7.88 0.53 23.66
N VAL A 152 7.38 1.52 22.93
CA VAL A 152 7.79 2.93 23.07
C VAL A 152 7.43 3.46 24.46
N HIS A 153 6.19 3.23 24.90
CA HIS A 153 5.72 3.65 26.20
C HIS A 153 6.57 3.05 27.32
N GLU A 154 6.72 1.74 27.34
CA GLU A 154 7.47 1.04 28.41
C GLU A 154 8.95 1.42 28.46
N ARG A 155 9.60 1.47 27.28
CA ARG A 155 11.03 1.78 27.21
C ARG A 155 11.31 3.21 27.68
N LEU A 156 10.59 4.18 27.10
CA LEU A 156 10.83 5.60 27.43
C LEU A 156 10.40 5.92 28.87
N THR A 157 9.31 5.32 29.37
CA THR A 157 8.92 5.50 30.77
C THR A 157 9.97 4.98 31.73
N ARG A 158 10.56 3.80 31.47
CA ARG A 158 11.66 3.29 32.31
C ARG A 158 12.87 4.21 32.32
N GLU A 159 13.25 4.74 31.15
CA GLU A 159 14.39 5.65 31.03
C GLU A 159 14.12 7.00 31.72
N ILE A 160 12.94 7.57 31.54
CA ILE A 160 12.49 8.80 32.20
C ILE A 160 12.54 8.63 33.74
N ASN A 161 11.96 7.54 34.24
CA ASN A 161 11.95 7.26 35.69
C ASN A 161 13.37 7.09 36.24
N PHE A 162 14.23 6.36 35.52
CA PHE A 162 15.63 6.20 35.90
C PHE A 162 16.35 7.55 36.02
N LEU A 163 16.22 8.42 35.01
CA LEU A 163 16.82 9.76 35.01
C LEU A 163 16.27 10.64 36.12
N SER A 164 14.96 10.62 36.36
CA SER A 164 14.29 11.39 37.39
C SER A 164 14.74 10.96 38.79
N HIS A 165 14.76 9.65 39.07
CA HIS A 165 15.25 9.13 40.35
C HIS A 165 16.74 9.48 40.59
N ARG A 166 17.55 9.36 39.51
CA ARG A 166 18.98 9.72 39.62
C ARG A 166 19.18 11.23 39.86
N ALA A 167 18.37 12.07 39.22
CA ALA A 167 18.40 13.51 39.42
C ALA A 167 18.09 13.87 40.88
N ILE A 168 17.04 13.27 41.47
CA ILE A 168 16.65 13.46 42.86
C ILE A 168 17.81 13.07 43.81
N ALA A 169 18.40 11.90 43.60
CA ALA A 169 19.53 11.42 44.40
C ALA A 169 20.72 12.39 44.35
N LEU A 170 21.06 12.92 43.15
CA LEU A 170 22.12 13.89 42.98
C LEU A 170 21.79 15.25 43.62
N GLN A 171 20.53 15.69 43.59
CA GLN A 171 20.11 16.91 44.32
C GLN A 171 20.30 16.78 45.84
N GLU A 172 20.01 15.60 46.39
CA GLU A 172 20.26 15.32 47.81
C GLU A 172 21.77 15.35 48.14
N GLU A 173 22.61 14.76 47.25
CA GLU A 173 24.06 14.83 47.38
C GLU A 173 24.58 16.28 47.38
N VAL A 174 24.05 17.12 46.46
CA VAL A 174 24.41 18.57 46.40
C VAL A 174 23.98 19.28 47.68
N ARG A 175 22.77 19.02 48.19
CA ARG A 175 22.28 19.58 49.46
C ARG A 175 23.15 19.15 50.63
N ALA A 176 23.75 17.98 50.60
CA ALA A 176 24.69 17.48 51.59
C ALA A 176 26.13 18.04 51.42
N GLY A 177 26.33 19.00 50.51
CA GLY A 177 27.64 19.66 50.28
C GLY A 177 28.58 18.87 49.34
N LYS A 178 28.13 17.83 48.67
CA LYS A 178 28.92 17.08 47.69
C LYS A 178 28.86 17.76 46.32
N GLN A 179 29.90 17.56 45.51
CA GLN A 179 29.95 18.04 44.13
C GLN A 179 29.92 16.84 43.16
N PRO A 180 28.73 16.41 42.71
CA PRO A 180 28.63 15.31 41.78
C PRO A 180 29.19 15.71 40.40
N ARG A 181 29.79 14.73 39.68
CA ARG A 181 30.33 14.96 38.33
C ARG A 181 29.23 15.29 37.31
N VAL A 182 28.02 14.81 37.52
CA VAL A 182 26.87 15.07 36.65
C VAL A 182 25.93 15.99 37.35
N GLN A 183 25.59 17.11 36.72
CA GLN A 183 24.67 18.09 37.30
C GLN A 183 23.24 17.55 37.25
N PRO A 184 22.46 17.63 38.35
CA PRO A 184 21.07 17.18 38.40
C PRO A 184 20.21 17.77 37.28
N ASP A 185 20.37 19.04 36.97
CA ASP A 185 19.59 19.78 35.97
C ASP A 185 19.75 19.19 34.56
N ASN A 186 20.92 18.63 34.23
CA ASN A 186 21.13 17.96 32.96
C ASN A 186 20.29 16.69 32.84
N LEU A 187 20.11 15.95 33.93
CA LEU A 187 19.26 14.73 33.93
C LEU A 187 17.77 15.11 33.90
N ILE A 188 17.37 16.17 34.58
CA ILE A 188 16.00 16.68 34.53
C ILE A 188 15.66 17.09 33.10
N ARG A 189 16.48 17.94 32.50
CA ARG A 189 16.28 18.34 31.09
C ARG A 189 16.19 17.14 30.15
N ARG A 190 17.06 16.16 30.34
CA ARG A 190 17.03 14.94 29.53
C ARG A 190 15.74 14.11 29.72
N ALA A 191 15.24 14.04 30.96
CA ALA A 191 13.96 13.36 31.23
C ALA A 191 12.79 14.12 30.60
N GLU A 192 12.80 15.44 30.59
CA GLU A 192 11.80 16.28 29.92
C GLU A 192 11.83 16.09 28.40
N GLU A 193 13.02 16.10 27.78
CA GLU A 193 13.20 15.80 26.33
C GLU A 193 12.64 14.43 25.95
N LEU A 194 12.92 13.40 26.76
CA LEU A 194 12.39 12.05 26.53
C LEU A 194 10.87 11.98 26.73
N THR A 195 10.33 12.75 27.67
CA THR A 195 8.88 12.86 27.88
C THR A 195 8.20 13.48 26.68
N ALA A 196 8.73 14.58 26.15
CA ALA A 196 8.23 15.21 24.94
C ALA A 196 8.33 14.28 23.73
N ARG A 197 9.47 13.59 23.55
CA ARG A 197 9.67 12.61 22.50
C ARG A 197 8.70 11.44 22.58
N ARG A 198 8.44 10.90 23.80
CA ARG A 198 7.45 9.84 24.01
C ARG A 198 6.06 10.29 23.57
N SER A 199 5.64 11.48 24.03
CA SER A 199 4.33 12.05 23.68
C SER A 199 4.18 12.23 22.18
N ALA A 200 5.14 12.86 21.52
CA ALA A 200 5.13 13.06 20.07
C ALA A 200 5.05 11.73 19.31
N ARG A 201 5.86 10.73 19.72
CA ARG A 201 5.86 9.43 19.04
C ARG A 201 4.55 8.66 19.22
N LEU A 202 3.92 8.73 20.38
CA LEU A 202 2.62 8.11 20.61
C LEU A 202 1.51 8.81 19.80
N GLN A 203 1.57 10.12 19.65
CA GLN A 203 0.64 10.87 18.79
C GLN A 203 0.80 10.50 17.31
N GLU A 204 2.03 10.34 16.82
CA GLU A 204 2.27 9.87 15.45
C GLU A 204 1.69 8.46 15.22
N LEU A 205 1.89 7.54 16.18
CA LEU A 205 1.36 6.19 16.11
C LEU A 205 -0.17 6.18 16.16
N GLU A 206 -0.78 7.07 16.95
CA GLU A 206 -2.23 7.21 16.98
C GLU A 206 -2.79 7.74 15.65
N ALA A 207 -2.13 8.71 15.03
CA ALA A 207 -2.50 9.19 13.69
C ALA A 207 -2.42 8.08 12.63
N GLN A 208 -1.45 7.14 12.75
CA GLN A 208 -1.31 5.98 11.86
C GLN A 208 -2.44 4.95 12.01
N ARG A 209 -3.28 5.02 13.06
CA ARG A 209 -4.47 4.17 13.21
C ARG A 209 -5.59 4.52 12.24
N HIS A 210 -5.53 5.71 11.66
CA HIS A 210 -6.47 6.11 10.61
C HIS A 210 -6.10 5.37 9.33
N ILE A 211 -6.76 4.25 9.08
CA ILE A 211 -6.51 3.38 7.92
C ILE A 211 -7.77 3.37 7.06
N VAL A 212 -7.62 3.86 5.83
CA VAL A 212 -8.71 4.02 4.88
C VAL A 212 -8.34 3.46 3.50
N PRO A 213 -9.32 2.95 2.73
CA PRO A 213 -9.08 2.62 1.34
C PRO A 213 -9.05 3.91 0.51
N ALA A 214 -8.16 3.98 -0.46
CA ALA A 214 -8.29 4.96 -1.54
C ALA A 214 -9.37 4.50 -2.53
N THR A 215 -9.91 5.43 -3.29
CA THR A 215 -10.84 5.11 -4.37
C THR A 215 -10.15 4.21 -5.40
N PRO A 216 -10.71 3.05 -5.76
CA PRO A 216 -10.17 2.19 -6.80
C PRO A 216 -10.03 2.94 -8.12
N ARG A 217 -9.05 2.56 -8.93
CA ARG A 217 -8.82 3.18 -10.24
C ARG A 217 -8.65 2.08 -11.30
N ILE A 218 -9.25 2.28 -12.46
CA ILE A 218 -8.97 1.45 -13.63
C ILE A 218 -7.67 1.96 -14.24
N VAL A 219 -6.70 1.08 -14.39
CA VAL A 219 -5.36 1.41 -14.91
C VAL A 219 -5.10 0.80 -16.28
N GLY A 220 -5.96 -0.09 -16.74
CA GLY A 220 -5.91 -0.67 -18.06
C GLY A 220 -7.09 -1.60 -18.30
N GLY A 221 -7.28 -1.99 -19.54
CA GLY A 221 -8.34 -2.91 -19.94
C GLY A 221 -8.01 -3.63 -21.25
N ALA A 222 -8.67 -4.76 -21.48
CA ALA A 222 -8.61 -5.51 -22.70
C ALA A 222 -9.99 -6.10 -23.04
N LEU A 223 -10.32 -6.13 -24.32
CA LEU A 223 -11.39 -6.97 -24.81
C LEU A 223 -10.85 -8.40 -25.00
N VAL A 224 -11.49 -9.37 -24.35
CA VAL A 224 -11.16 -10.78 -24.47
C VAL A 224 -12.20 -11.45 -25.38
N VAL A 225 -11.72 -12.18 -26.38
CA VAL A 225 -12.53 -12.88 -27.39
C VAL A 225 -12.08 -14.32 -27.53
#